data_4d80e48c9cc8d916b23905993a4132ab
#
_entry.id   4d80e48c9cc8d916b23905993a4132ab
#
_cell.length_a   1.000
_cell.length_b   1.000
_cell.length_c   1.000
_cell.angle_alpha   90.00
_cell.angle_beta   90.00
_cell.angle_gamma   90.00
#
_symmetry.space_group_name_H-M   'P 1'
#
loop_
_entity.id
_entity.type
_entity.pdbx_description
1 polymer ?
#
loop_
_entity_poly.entity_id
_entity_poly.type
_entity_poly.pdbx_seq_one_letter_code
_entity_poly.pdbx_strand_id
1 'polypeptide(L)'
;MLVDYYLQILHFDRRMPLDVDLGPIHVHLYSRAVFFMWVTVVLLVMGGIAVFASRKRELIQKWTTWVFIAPVIGIPVWIGRGATAAVATAIAIVAVLEYARLVKLTRIDTVALLVLAVLYPLAAWLSPPLLGLVPVVVLACSLPSVLSGDVEHGGRRTAFTAFGSVWICWSVAHLVMVWPDTFLVCFAASAADVAAWCGGKGLRRFGWARKPLSPLSPNKTVGGVVGALIGAFLILTLLGTISVGLLVAVAFGGLLGDLLESMVKRQAQVKDAGAWLPGFGGLLDRIDSLLLVLPLAYLLG
;
A
#
# COMPACT_ATOMS: atom_id res chain seq x y z
N MET A 1 -18.66 27.24 -14.30
CA MET A 1 -19.22 25.94 -14.76
C MET A 1 -18.30 24.75 -14.53
N LEU A 2 -17.08 24.64 -15.13
CA LEU A 2 -16.16 23.54 -14.84
C LEU A 2 -15.60 23.56 -13.40
N VAL A 3 -15.23 24.74 -12.90
CA VAL A 3 -14.76 24.95 -11.53
C VAL A 3 -15.86 24.67 -10.52
N ASP A 4 -17.10 25.11 -10.79
CA ASP A 4 -18.25 24.86 -9.92
C ASP A 4 -18.61 23.37 -9.89
N TYR A 5 -18.54 22.70 -11.04
CA TYR A 5 -18.72 21.25 -11.13
C TYR A 5 -17.63 20.49 -10.38
N TYR A 6 -16.36 20.93 -10.48
CA TYR A 6 -15.23 20.37 -9.74
C TYR A 6 -15.40 20.58 -8.24
N LEU A 7 -15.80 21.78 -7.80
CA LEU A 7 -16.06 22.07 -6.39
C LEU A 7 -17.29 21.30 -5.87
N GLN A 8 -18.33 21.13 -6.66
CA GLN A 8 -19.45 20.26 -6.30
C GLN A 8 -19.01 18.80 -6.11
N ILE A 9 -18.16 18.25 -7.00
CA ILE A 9 -17.63 16.89 -6.85
C ILE A 9 -16.74 16.78 -5.60
N LEU A 10 -15.94 17.80 -5.27
CA LEU A 10 -15.09 17.84 -4.08
C LEU A 10 -15.89 18.01 -2.78
N HIS A 11 -17.00 18.72 -2.81
CA HIS A 11 -17.90 18.95 -1.68
C HIS A 11 -19.03 17.92 -1.57
N PHE A 12 -19.16 17.01 -2.55
CA PHE A 12 -20.16 15.96 -2.48
C PHE A 12 -19.99 15.15 -1.20
N ASP A 13 -21.07 15.06 -0.44
CA ASP A 13 -21.11 14.24 0.77
C ASP A 13 -20.65 12.82 0.41
N ARG A 14 -19.70 12.30 1.17
CA ARG A 14 -19.06 10.99 0.99
C ARG A 14 -20.07 9.83 0.89
N ARG A 15 -21.34 10.10 1.13
CA ARG A 15 -22.46 9.16 1.27
C ARG A 15 -23.49 9.21 0.17
N MET A 16 -23.33 10.00 -0.90
CA MET A 16 -24.27 9.93 -2.03
C MET A 16 -23.88 8.79 -2.95
N PRO A 17 -24.59 7.65 -2.91
CA PRO A 17 -24.41 6.57 -3.86
C PRO A 17 -24.92 7.00 -5.23
N LEU A 18 -24.14 6.72 -6.26
CA LEU A 18 -24.64 6.68 -7.63
C LEU A 18 -25.18 5.26 -7.83
N ASP A 19 -26.49 5.07 -7.80
CA ASP A 19 -27.10 3.78 -8.04
C ASP A 19 -27.05 3.48 -9.53
N VAL A 20 -26.31 2.45 -9.90
CA VAL A 20 -26.26 1.95 -11.29
C VAL A 20 -26.93 0.57 -11.31
N ASP A 21 -28.09 0.49 -11.94
CA ASP A 21 -28.80 -0.74 -12.19
C ASP A 21 -28.26 -1.43 -13.45
N LEU A 22 -27.56 -2.54 -13.25
CA LEU A 22 -27.10 -3.43 -14.31
C LEU A 22 -27.94 -4.71 -14.35
N GLY A 23 -29.26 -4.57 -14.44
CA GLY A 23 -30.19 -5.69 -14.38
C GLY A 23 -30.29 -6.30 -12.99
N PRO A 24 -29.89 -7.58 -12.77
CA PRO A 24 -29.99 -8.20 -11.45
C PRO A 24 -28.92 -7.73 -10.46
N ILE A 25 -28.00 -6.86 -10.87
CA ILE A 25 -26.88 -6.39 -10.06
C ILE A 25 -27.08 -4.90 -9.78
N HIS A 26 -27.40 -4.56 -8.52
CA HIS A 26 -27.43 -3.19 -8.03
C HIS A 26 -26.02 -2.80 -7.53
N VAL A 27 -25.36 -1.86 -8.20
CA VAL A 27 -24.03 -1.39 -7.81
C VAL A 27 -24.16 0.03 -7.25
N HIS A 28 -23.86 0.17 -5.95
CA HIS A 28 -23.78 1.48 -5.29
C HIS A 28 -22.39 2.08 -5.53
N LEU A 29 -22.27 3.01 -6.44
CA LEU A 29 -21.01 3.70 -6.75
C LEU A 29 -20.95 5.03 -6.00
N TYR A 30 -19.90 5.23 -5.21
CA TYR A 30 -19.64 6.53 -4.63
C TYR A 30 -19.11 7.48 -5.71
N SER A 31 -19.69 8.66 -5.82
CA SER A 31 -19.32 9.67 -6.83
C SER A 31 -17.82 10.01 -6.84
N ARG A 32 -17.19 10.05 -5.66
CA ARG A 32 -15.73 10.18 -5.52
C ARG A 32 -14.94 9.03 -6.12
N ALA A 33 -15.37 7.79 -5.91
CA ALA A 33 -14.70 6.62 -6.47
C ALA A 33 -14.75 6.64 -8.01
N VAL A 34 -15.88 7.05 -8.60
CA VAL A 34 -16.04 7.23 -10.06
C VAL A 34 -15.10 8.32 -10.58
N PHE A 35 -15.00 9.46 -9.88
CA PHE A 35 -14.10 10.54 -10.25
C PHE A 35 -12.63 10.07 -10.26
N PHE A 36 -12.18 9.39 -9.21
CA PHE A 36 -10.81 8.88 -9.16
C PHE A 36 -10.53 7.79 -10.21
N MET A 37 -11.54 7.02 -10.56
CA MET A 37 -11.45 6.10 -11.69
C MET A 37 -11.09 6.85 -12.97
N TRP A 38 -11.88 7.87 -13.31
CA TRP A 38 -11.66 8.65 -14.51
C TRP A 38 -10.29 9.32 -14.50
N VAL A 39 -9.89 9.92 -13.37
CA VAL A 39 -8.54 10.49 -13.20
C VAL A 39 -7.48 9.45 -13.46
N THR A 40 -7.62 8.25 -12.90
CA THR A 40 -6.65 7.16 -13.10
C THR A 40 -6.61 6.71 -14.56
N VAL A 41 -7.77 6.53 -15.20
CA VAL A 41 -7.83 6.15 -16.61
C VAL A 41 -7.16 7.23 -17.48
N VAL A 42 -7.46 8.50 -17.25
CA VAL A 42 -6.84 9.62 -17.99
C VAL A 42 -5.32 9.62 -17.79
N LEU A 43 -4.84 9.48 -16.56
CA LEU A 43 -3.41 9.44 -16.26
C LEU A 43 -2.71 8.22 -16.88
N LEU A 44 -3.36 7.05 -16.89
CA LEU A 44 -2.84 5.86 -17.55
C LEU A 44 -2.79 6.06 -19.07
N VAL A 45 -3.79 6.64 -19.68
CA VAL A 45 -3.81 6.91 -21.13
C VAL A 45 -2.73 7.93 -21.49
N MET A 46 -2.66 9.07 -20.79
CA MET A 46 -1.64 10.09 -21.04
C MET A 46 -0.22 9.56 -20.79
N GLY A 47 -0.03 8.83 -19.68
CA GLY A 47 1.22 8.15 -19.37
C GLY A 47 1.60 7.13 -20.44
N GLY A 48 0.63 6.36 -20.93
CA GLY A 48 0.81 5.43 -22.03
C GLY A 48 1.31 6.11 -23.30
N ILE A 49 0.65 7.19 -23.73
CA ILE A 49 1.08 7.95 -24.90
C ILE A 49 2.54 8.42 -24.75
N ALA A 50 2.89 9.01 -23.60
CA ALA A 50 4.24 9.49 -23.33
C ALA A 50 5.28 8.35 -23.31
N VAL A 51 4.93 7.20 -22.70
CA VAL A 51 5.79 6.02 -22.59
C VAL A 51 6.03 5.38 -23.97
N PHE A 52 4.98 5.19 -24.77
CA PHE A 52 5.11 4.65 -26.12
C PHE A 52 5.89 5.60 -27.04
N ALA A 53 5.70 6.92 -26.91
CA ALA A 53 6.48 7.92 -27.63
C ALA A 53 7.96 7.85 -27.27
N SER A 54 8.31 7.51 -26.01
CA SER A 54 9.71 7.38 -25.55
C SER A 54 10.44 6.16 -26.11
N ARG A 55 9.71 5.13 -26.62
CA ARG A 55 10.21 3.84 -27.14
C ARG A 55 11.12 3.07 -26.16
N LYS A 56 11.17 3.45 -24.87
CA LYS A 56 11.99 2.78 -23.85
C LYS A 56 11.27 1.56 -23.31
N ARG A 57 11.78 0.34 -23.63
CA ARG A 57 11.19 -0.95 -23.23
C ARG A 57 10.93 -1.05 -21.72
N GLU A 58 11.84 -0.54 -20.91
CA GLU A 58 11.69 -0.53 -19.43
C GLU A 58 10.46 0.30 -18.98
N LEU A 59 10.23 1.47 -19.60
CA LEU A 59 9.07 2.31 -19.26
C LEU A 59 7.77 1.67 -19.73
N ILE A 60 7.77 1.01 -20.89
CA ILE A 60 6.61 0.29 -21.41
C ILE A 60 6.24 -0.85 -20.46
N GLN A 61 7.20 -1.65 -19.99
CA GLN A 61 6.96 -2.73 -19.03
C GLN A 61 6.35 -2.18 -17.72
N LYS A 62 6.92 -1.12 -17.16
CA LYS A 62 6.41 -0.44 -15.96
C LYS A 62 4.97 0.06 -16.17
N TRP A 63 4.70 0.73 -17.27
CA TRP A 63 3.37 1.20 -17.58
C TRP A 63 2.37 0.06 -17.73
N THR A 64 2.73 -1.00 -18.46
CA THR A 64 1.87 -2.19 -18.61
C THR A 64 1.49 -2.79 -17.26
N THR A 65 2.44 -2.89 -16.33
CA THR A 65 2.14 -3.40 -14.99
C THR A 65 1.14 -2.52 -14.25
N TRP A 66 1.24 -1.19 -14.36
CA TRP A 66 0.27 -0.27 -13.77
C TRP A 66 -1.14 -0.42 -14.36
N VAL A 67 -1.24 -0.68 -15.67
CA VAL A 67 -2.52 -0.96 -16.35
C VAL A 67 -3.21 -2.20 -15.77
N PHE A 68 -2.45 -3.18 -15.28
CA PHE A 68 -3.02 -4.36 -14.61
C PHE A 68 -3.29 -4.11 -13.11
N ILE A 69 -2.40 -3.44 -12.39
CA ILE A 69 -2.54 -3.22 -10.94
C ILE A 69 -3.74 -2.31 -10.63
N ALA A 70 -3.92 -1.24 -11.39
CA ALA A 70 -4.98 -0.27 -11.11
C ALA A 70 -6.40 -0.88 -11.15
N PRO A 71 -6.80 -1.71 -12.14
CA PRO A 71 -8.08 -2.40 -12.10
C PRO A 71 -8.18 -3.46 -11.01
N VAL A 72 -7.10 -4.21 -10.75
CA VAL A 72 -7.09 -5.27 -9.71
C VAL A 72 -7.39 -4.70 -8.33
N ILE A 73 -6.94 -3.49 -8.04
CA ILE A 73 -7.26 -2.82 -6.76
C ILE A 73 -8.54 -1.99 -6.90
N GLY A 74 -8.70 -1.23 -7.97
CA GLY A 74 -9.79 -0.28 -8.15
C GLY A 74 -11.16 -0.93 -8.28
N ILE A 75 -11.31 -1.97 -9.11
CA ILE A 75 -12.59 -2.63 -9.34
C ILE A 75 -13.18 -3.20 -8.03
N PRO A 76 -12.43 -3.97 -7.20
CA PRO A 76 -12.97 -4.46 -5.94
C PRO A 76 -13.37 -3.36 -4.95
N VAL A 77 -12.61 -2.26 -4.89
CA VAL A 77 -12.95 -1.11 -4.04
C VAL A 77 -14.30 -0.51 -4.45
N TRP A 78 -14.63 -0.52 -5.74
CA TRP A 78 -15.94 -0.04 -6.23
C TRP A 78 -17.07 -1.02 -6.00
N ILE A 79 -16.82 -2.32 -6.17
CA ILE A 79 -17.83 -3.36 -5.91
C ILE A 79 -18.27 -3.29 -4.44
N GLY A 80 -17.33 -2.97 -3.52
CA GLY A 80 -17.65 -2.74 -2.14
C GLY A 80 -16.64 -3.36 -1.15
N ARG A 81 -16.95 -3.17 0.12
CA ARG A 81 -16.07 -3.54 1.22
C ARG A 81 -15.71 -5.04 1.26
N GLY A 82 -16.67 -5.92 0.91
CA GLY A 82 -16.41 -7.36 0.85
C GLY A 82 -15.46 -7.77 -0.27
N ALA A 83 -15.62 -7.19 -1.47
CA ALA A 83 -14.70 -7.41 -2.59
C ALA A 83 -13.30 -6.85 -2.29
N THR A 84 -13.23 -5.70 -1.61
CA THR A 84 -11.97 -5.14 -1.10
C THR A 84 -11.29 -6.10 -0.12
N ALA A 85 -12.06 -6.75 0.77
CA ALA A 85 -11.52 -7.74 1.70
C ALA A 85 -10.97 -8.98 0.98
N ALA A 86 -11.63 -9.45 -0.07
CA ALA A 86 -11.15 -10.57 -0.88
C ALA A 86 -9.79 -10.25 -1.56
N VAL A 87 -9.66 -9.05 -2.14
CA VAL A 87 -8.39 -8.61 -2.74
C VAL A 87 -7.32 -8.38 -1.68
N ALA A 88 -7.66 -7.75 -0.55
CA ALA A 88 -6.73 -7.60 0.57
C ALA A 88 -6.20 -8.96 1.04
N THR A 89 -7.07 -9.98 1.13
CA THR A 89 -6.67 -11.36 1.46
C THR A 89 -5.70 -11.93 0.42
N ALA A 90 -5.99 -11.78 -0.87
CA ALA A 90 -5.10 -12.28 -1.92
C ALA A 90 -3.73 -11.59 -1.89
N ILE A 91 -3.69 -10.27 -1.71
CA ILE A 91 -2.47 -9.49 -1.56
C ILE A 91 -1.67 -9.96 -0.33
N ALA A 92 -2.35 -10.12 0.82
CA ALA A 92 -1.71 -10.57 2.06
C ALA A 92 -1.11 -11.97 1.93
N ILE A 93 -1.81 -12.91 1.28
CA ILE A 93 -1.31 -14.28 1.04
C ILE A 93 -0.02 -14.25 0.21
N VAL A 94 -0.02 -13.53 -0.91
CA VAL A 94 1.18 -13.45 -1.77
C VAL A 94 2.33 -12.76 -1.04
N ALA A 95 2.08 -11.65 -0.35
CA ALA A 95 3.10 -10.93 0.41
C ALA A 95 3.68 -11.78 1.55
N VAL A 96 2.85 -12.56 2.26
CA VAL A 96 3.30 -13.51 3.29
C VAL A 96 4.17 -14.61 2.69
N LEU A 97 3.83 -15.15 1.53
CA LEU A 97 4.64 -16.18 0.88
C LEU A 97 6.01 -15.63 0.43
N GLU A 98 6.07 -14.40 -0.06
CA GLU A 98 7.34 -13.73 -0.39
C GLU A 98 8.16 -13.46 0.88
N TYR A 99 7.51 -12.90 1.92
CA TYR A 99 8.15 -12.62 3.19
C TYR A 99 8.70 -13.89 3.88
N ALA A 100 7.90 -14.96 3.93
CA ALA A 100 8.29 -16.23 4.55
C ALA A 100 9.54 -16.83 3.88
N ARG A 101 9.64 -16.72 2.54
CA ARG A 101 10.84 -17.14 1.80
C ARG A 101 12.03 -16.25 2.12
N LEU A 102 11.80 -14.92 2.19
CA LEU A 102 12.83 -13.93 2.43
C LEU A 102 13.51 -14.11 3.79
N VAL A 103 12.71 -14.33 4.86
CA VAL A 103 13.22 -14.49 6.22
C VAL A 103 13.41 -15.96 6.63
N LYS A 104 13.18 -16.90 5.68
CA LYS A 104 13.34 -18.36 5.86
C LYS A 104 12.51 -18.91 7.03
N LEU A 105 11.22 -18.56 7.08
CA LEU A 105 10.28 -19.09 8.06
C LEU A 105 10.08 -20.60 7.91
N THR A 106 9.78 -21.27 9.00
CA THR A 106 9.38 -22.68 8.97
C THR A 106 7.99 -22.82 8.32
N ARG A 107 7.64 -24.04 7.91
CA ARG A 107 6.32 -24.32 7.34
C ARG A 107 5.18 -23.97 8.30
N ILE A 108 5.36 -24.28 9.59
CA ILE A 108 4.33 -24.02 10.62
C ILE A 108 4.13 -22.53 10.80
N ASP A 109 5.21 -21.74 10.91
CA ASP A 109 5.14 -20.29 11.06
C ASP A 109 4.54 -19.64 9.80
N THR A 110 4.87 -20.17 8.61
CA THR A 110 4.27 -19.71 7.34
C THR A 110 2.77 -19.99 7.29
N VAL A 111 2.34 -21.18 7.70
CA VAL A 111 0.89 -21.51 7.77
C VAL A 111 0.19 -20.61 8.78
N ALA A 112 0.78 -20.35 9.93
CA ALA A 112 0.20 -19.42 10.92
C ALA A 112 0.00 -18.01 10.31
N LEU A 113 0.99 -17.48 9.59
CA LEU A 113 0.85 -16.20 8.89
C LEU A 113 -0.19 -16.24 7.76
N LEU A 114 -0.29 -17.33 7.01
CA LEU A 114 -1.31 -17.48 5.96
C LEU A 114 -2.74 -17.50 6.56
N VAL A 115 -2.92 -18.13 7.72
CA VAL A 115 -4.20 -18.05 8.44
C VAL A 115 -4.51 -16.60 8.84
N LEU A 116 -3.53 -15.87 9.36
CA LEU A 116 -3.71 -14.45 9.71
C LEU A 116 -3.93 -13.57 8.48
N ALA A 117 -3.32 -13.88 7.33
CA ALA A 117 -3.54 -13.19 6.06
C ALA A 117 -5.00 -13.28 5.58
N VAL A 118 -5.72 -14.32 5.99
CA VAL A 118 -7.17 -14.47 5.75
C VAL A 118 -7.98 -13.82 6.87
N LEU A 119 -7.62 -14.08 8.12
CA LEU A 119 -8.43 -13.66 9.28
C LEU A 119 -8.46 -12.14 9.46
N TYR A 120 -7.36 -11.41 9.24
CA TYR A 120 -7.35 -9.98 9.44
C TYR A 120 -8.23 -9.19 8.44
N PRO A 121 -8.15 -9.40 7.10
CA PRO A 121 -9.07 -8.75 6.19
C PRO A 121 -10.53 -9.17 6.40
N LEU A 122 -10.77 -10.43 6.78
CA LEU A 122 -12.09 -10.93 7.12
C LEU A 122 -12.65 -10.23 8.38
N ALA A 123 -11.84 -10.09 9.43
CA ALA A 123 -12.20 -9.35 10.64
C ALA A 123 -12.45 -7.87 10.32
N ALA A 124 -11.61 -7.24 9.52
CA ALA A 124 -11.80 -5.87 9.06
C ALA A 124 -13.14 -5.66 8.34
N TRP A 125 -13.59 -6.67 7.60
CA TRP A 125 -14.86 -6.62 6.88
C TRP A 125 -16.06 -6.88 7.80
N LEU A 126 -16.04 -7.99 8.56
CA LEU A 126 -17.19 -8.48 9.32
C LEU A 126 -17.32 -7.79 10.69
N SER A 127 -16.22 -7.58 11.39
CA SER A 127 -16.20 -7.04 12.75
C SER A 127 -14.90 -6.30 13.03
N PRO A 128 -14.78 -5.04 12.61
CA PRO A 128 -13.55 -4.22 12.79
C PRO A 128 -12.99 -4.20 14.22
N PRO A 129 -13.82 -4.23 15.30
CA PRO A 129 -13.30 -4.26 16.66
C PRO A 129 -12.40 -5.46 16.97
N LEU A 130 -12.55 -6.59 16.24
CA LEU A 130 -11.67 -7.75 16.40
C LEU A 130 -10.20 -7.45 16.09
N LEU A 131 -9.91 -6.42 15.28
CA LEU A 131 -8.53 -5.96 15.06
C LEU A 131 -7.87 -5.39 16.33
N GLY A 132 -8.65 -5.05 17.36
CA GLY A 132 -8.13 -4.71 18.69
C GLY A 132 -7.46 -5.89 19.40
N LEU A 133 -7.68 -7.14 18.96
CA LEU A 133 -7.01 -8.33 19.48
C LEU A 133 -5.59 -8.54 18.94
N VAL A 134 -5.11 -7.68 18.05
CA VAL A 134 -3.76 -7.77 17.45
C VAL A 134 -2.67 -7.99 18.49
N PRO A 135 -2.61 -7.32 19.66
CA PRO A 135 -1.59 -7.57 20.66
C PRO A 135 -1.59 -9.02 21.16
N VAL A 136 -2.78 -9.60 21.36
CA VAL A 136 -2.94 -11.00 21.77
C VAL A 136 -2.48 -11.95 20.67
N VAL A 137 -2.85 -11.66 19.41
CA VAL A 137 -2.42 -12.47 18.25
C VAL A 137 -0.91 -12.42 18.07
N VAL A 138 -0.28 -11.26 18.28
CA VAL A 138 1.19 -11.11 18.26
C VAL A 138 1.86 -12.00 19.30
N LEU A 139 1.31 -12.06 20.51
CA LEU A 139 1.78 -13.01 21.55
C LEU A 139 1.53 -14.46 21.12
N ALA A 140 0.37 -14.76 20.54
CA ALA A 140 0.05 -16.12 20.06
C ALA A 140 0.96 -16.58 18.89
N CYS A 141 1.66 -15.68 18.20
CA CYS A 141 2.69 -16.03 17.21
C CYS A 141 3.89 -16.78 17.85
N SER A 142 4.02 -16.79 19.17
CA SER A 142 5.01 -17.62 19.87
C SER A 142 4.62 -19.09 19.98
N LEU A 143 3.32 -19.41 19.88
CA LEU A 143 2.82 -20.77 20.13
C LEU A 143 3.48 -21.85 19.26
N PRO A 144 3.72 -21.66 17.93
CA PRO A 144 4.41 -22.66 17.13
C PRO A 144 5.81 -22.99 17.66
N SER A 145 6.56 -21.99 18.12
CA SER A 145 7.91 -22.16 18.67
C SER A 145 7.87 -22.80 20.05
N VAL A 146 6.93 -22.39 20.90
CA VAL A 146 6.74 -22.95 22.27
C VAL A 146 6.33 -24.43 22.18
N LEU A 147 5.33 -24.75 21.37
CA LEU A 147 4.81 -26.12 21.22
C LEU A 147 5.82 -27.07 20.55
N SER A 148 6.70 -26.55 19.69
CA SER A 148 7.78 -27.34 19.07
C SER A 148 8.99 -27.51 19.99
N GLY A 149 9.04 -26.84 21.14
CA GLY A 149 10.20 -26.87 22.07
C GLY A 149 11.48 -26.32 21.44
N ASP A 150 11.39 -25.37 20.54
CA ASP A 150 12.54 -24.79 19.81
C ASP A 150 13.30 -23.81 20.70
N VAL A 151 14.25 -24.35 21.46
CA VAL A 151 15.08 -23.58 22.42
C VAL A 151 16.10 -22.69 21.69
N GLU A 152 16.61 -23.14 20.56
CA GLU A 152 17.71 -22.46 19.85
C GLU A 152 17.22 -21.29 18.98
N HIS A 153 16.14 -21.50 18.22
CA HIS A 153 15.67 -20.54 17.22
C HIS A 153 14.28 -19.97 17.51
N GLY A 154 13.59 -20.47 18.56
CA GLY A 154 12.20 -20.13 18.87
C GLY A 154 11.95 -18.64 19.02
N GLY A 155 12.82 -17.91 19.72
CA GLY A 155 12.71 -16.45 19.87
C GLY A 155 12.81 -15.70 18.54
N ARG A 156 13.73 -16.09 17.67
CA ARG A 156 13.89 -15.50 16.34
C ARG A 156 12.69 -15.80 15.44
N ARG A 157 12.20 -17.04 15.43
CA ARG A 157 11.01 -17.46 14.68
C ARG A 157 9.79 -16.67 15.12
N THR A 158 9.55 -16.58 16.42
CA THR A 158 8.48 -15.78 17.02
C THR A 158 8.56 -14.32 16.59
N ALA A 159 9.75 -13.69 16.66
CA ALA A 159 9.93 -12.30 16.29
C ALA A 159 9.59 -12.05 14.81
N PHE A 160 10.03 -12.91 13.89
CA PHE A 160 9.69 -12.76 12.46
C PHE A 160 8.22 -13.06 12.18
N THR A 161 7.62 -14.03 12.84
CA THR A 161 6.20 -14.35 12.67
C THR A 161 5.34 -13.21 13.21
N ALA A 162 5.63 -12.69 14.39
CA ALA A 162 4.96 -11.54 14.97
C ALA A 162 5.10 -10.28 14.11
N PHE A 163 6.31 -10.00 13.63
CA PHE A 163 6.56 -8.87 12.74
C PHE A 163 5.77 -9.00 11.42
N GLY A 164 5.78 -10.17 10.78
CA GLY A 164 5.01 -10.43 9.56
C GLY A 164 3.51 -10.32 9.77
N SER A 165 3.00 -10.75 10.93
CA SER A 165 1.60 -10.62 11.33
C SER A 165 1.15 -9.15 11.37
N VAL A 166 1.95 -8.26 11.94
CA VAL A 166 1.63 -6.83 12.04
C VAL A 166 1.96 -6.11 10.73
N TRP A 167 3.18 -6.27 10.25
CA TRP A 167 3.67 -5.49 9.11
C TRP A 167 2.94 -5.82 7.81
N ILE A 168 2.53 -7.08 7.59
CA ILE A 168 1.86 -7.50 6.35
C ILE A 168 0.37 -7.71 6.61
N CYS A 169 -0.01 -8.68 7.45
CA CYS A 169 -1.41 -9.10 7.54
C CYS A 169 -2.32 -8.00 8.11
N TRP A 170 -1.92 -7.39 9.23
CA TRP A 170 -2.68 -6.30 9.84
C TRP A 170 -2.66 -5.04 8.98
N SER A 171 -1.51 -4.66 8.42
CA SER A 171 -1.41 -3.47 7.56
C SER A 171 -2.26 -3.58 6.30
N VAL A 172 -2.25 -4.74 5.61
CA VAL A 172 -3.06 -4.98 4.41
C VAL A 172 -4.56 -4.98 4.75
N ALA A 173 -4.96 -5.45 5.95
CA ALA A 173 -6.37 -5.38 6.37
C ALA A 173 -6.91 -3.94 6.40
N HIS A 174 -6.03 -2.93 6.54
CA HIS A 174 -6.44 -1.53 6.50
C HIS A 174 -6.89 -1.05 5.11
N LEU A 175 -6.63 -1.81 4.03
CA LEU A 175 -7.34 -1.58 2.75
C LEU A 175 -8.87 -1.61 2.93
N VAL A 176 -9.35 -2.49 3.83
CA VAL A 176 -10.77 -2.63 4.14
C VAL A 176 -11.24 -1.58 5.15
N MET A 177 -10.35 -1.19 6.08
CA MET A 177 -10.67 -0.23 7.15
C MET A 177 -10.80 1.20 6.63
N VAL A 178 -9.96 1.60 5.67
CA VAL A 178 -10.00 2.93 5.05
C VAL A 178 -11.06 3.05 3.95
N TRP A 179 -11.81 1.98 3.65
CA TRP A 179 -12.88 2.02 2.67
C TRP A 179 -13.99 3.01 3.12
N PRO A 180 -14.56 3.86 2.24
CA PRO A 180 -14.46 3.87 0.77
C PRO A 180 -13.26 4.68 0.20
N ASP A 181 -12.44 5.30 1.04
CA ASP A 181 -11.33 6.16 0.63
C ASP A 181 -10.04 5.36 0.25
N THR A 182 -10.11 4.03 0.19
CA THR A 182 -8.96 3.14 -0.10
C THR A 182 -8.21 3.56 -1.35
N PHE A 183 -8.95 3.84 -2.43
CA PHE A 183 -8.35 4.24 -3.70
C PHE A 183 -7.64 5.59 -3.60
N LEU A 184 -8.24 6.54 -2.87
CA LEU A 184 -7.66 7.86 -2.60
C LEU A 184 -6.32 7.74 -1.86
N VAL A 185 -6.28 6.93 -0.80
CA VAL A 185 -5.06 6.73 0.00
C VAL A 185 -3.96 6.08 -0.83
N CYS A 186 -4.28 5.03 -1.60
CA CYS A 186 -3.33 4.37 -2.49
C CYS A 186 -2.81 5.32 -3.59
N PHE A 187 -3.69 6.13 -4.16
CA PHE A 187 -3.34 7.11 -5.17
C PHE A 187 -2.44 8.21 -4.62
N ALA A 188 -2.78 8.75 -3.43
CA ALA A 188 -1.99 9.78 -2.77
C ALA A 188 -0.59 9.25 -2.41
N ALA A 189 -0.48 8.02 -1.90
CA ALA A 189 0.80 7.37 -1.63
C ALA A 189 1.65 7.24 -2.90
N SER A 190 1.07 6.75 -4.00
CA SER A 190 1.77 6.62 -5.27
C SER A 190 2.23 7.98 -5.83
N ALA A 191 1.41 9.02 -5.71
CA ALA A 191 1.77 10.37 -6.13
C ALA A 191 2.92 10.95 -5.28
N ALA A 192 2.91 10.69 -3.96
CA ALA A 192 3.98 11.11 -3.07
C ALA A 192 5.30 10.39 -3.38
N ASP A 193 5.29 9.10 -3.75
CA ASP A 193 6.48 8.36 -4.17
C ASP A 193 7.08 8.93 -5.46
N VAL A 194 6.24 9.26 -6.44
CA VAL A 194 6.70 9.94 -7.66
C VAL A 194 7.31 11.30 -7.33
N ALA A 195 6.66 12.07 -6.47
CA ALA A 195 7.15 13.38 -6.05
C ALA A 195 8.46 13.27 -5.23
N ALA A 196 8.60 12.22 -4.41
CA ALA A 196 9.84 11.91 -3.70
C ALA A 196 11.00 11.66 -4.68
N TRP A 197 10.77 10.89 -5.73
CA TRP A 197 11.76 10.66 -6.78
C TRP A 197 12.11 11.95 -7.53
N CYS A 198 11.13 12.77 -7.89
CA CYS A 198 11.34 14.06 -8.52
C CYS A 198 12.13 15.01 -7.62
N GLY A 199 11.78 15.10 -6.34
CA GLY A 199 12.48 15.93 -5.34
C GLY A 199 13.93 15.47 -5.12
N GLY A 200 14.15 14.17 -4.99
CA GLY A 200 15.49 13.58 -4.85
C GLY A 200 16.40 13.87 -6.04
N LYS A 201 15.86 13.91 -7.26
CA LYS A 201 16.61 14.28 -8.48
C LYS A 201 16.71 15.78 -8.68
N GLY A 202 15.61 16.51 -8.57
CA GLY A 202 15.53 17.94 -8.86
C GLY A 202 16.32 18.79 -7.88
N LEU A 203 16.34 18.41 -6.61
CA LEU A 203 17.07 19.11 -5.56
C LEU A 203 18.54 18.66 -5.42
N ARG A 204 19.00 17.75 -6.26
CA ARG A 204 20.34 17.15 -6.17
C ARG A 204 21.49 18.16 -6.29
N ARG A 205 21.22 19.36 -6.84
CA ARG A 205 22.19 20.46 -6.88
C ARG A 205 22.55 21.01 -5.50
N PHE A 206 21.66 20.85 -4.50
CA PHE A 206 21.91 21.32 -3.13
C PHE A 206 22.58 20.22 -2.29
N GLY A 207 23.68 20.55 -1.60
CA GLY A 207 24.45 19.60 -0.80
C GLY A 207 23.64 18.93 0.31
N TRP A 208 22.75 19.67 0.99
CA TRP A 208 21.87 19.14 2.03
C TRP A 208 20.87 18.13 1.50
N ALA A 209 20.34 18.33 0.28
CA ALA A 209 19.32 17.48 -0.31
C ALA A 209 19.85 16.13 -0.79
N ARG A 210 21.19 16.03 -1.03
CA ARG A 210 21.86 14.78 -1.43
C ARG A 210 22.12 13.83 -0.27
N LYS A 211 22.01 14.29 0.98
CA LYS A 211 22.30 13.46 2.14
C LYS A 211 21.37 12.25 2.15
N PRO A 212 21.91 11.00 2.20
CA PRO A 212 21.08 9.80 2.33
C PRO A 212 20.42 9.80 3.70
N LEU A 213 19.18 9.27 3.77
CA LEU A 213 18.43 9.14 5.00
C LEU A 213 18.90 7.96 5.87
N SER A 214 19.35 6.91 5.20
CA SER A 214 19.75 5.67 5.86
C SER A 214 20.77 4.92 5.02
N PRO A 215 21.76 4.25 5.65
CA PRO A 215 22.64 3.30 4.97
C PRO A 215 21.88 2.12 4.31
N LEU A 216 20.67 1.81 4.77
CA LEU A 216 19.84 0.73 4.23
C LEU A 216 19.43 1.01 2.78
N SER A 217 19.17 2.28 2.46
CA SER A 217 18.77 2.72 1.13
C SER A 217 19.44 4.06 0.78
N PRO A 218 20.69 4.06 0.26
CA PRO A 218 21.45 5.28 -0.04
C PRO A 218 20.78 6.20 -1.08
N ASN A 219 19.86 5.65 -1.88
CA ASN A 219 19.12 6.42 -2.88
C ASN A 219 17.98 7.25 -2.30
N LYS A 220 17.54 6.96 -1.08
CA LYS A 220 16.55 7.75 -0.34
C LYS A 220 17.26 8.94 0.31
N THR A 221 16.90 10.13 -0.11
CA THR A 221 17.61 11.38 0.26
C THR A 221 16.68 12.37 0.94
N VAL A 222 17.26 13.34 1.66
CA VAL A 222 16.51 14.46 2.27
C VAL A 222 15.71 15.23 1.22
N GLY A 223 16.26 15.43 0.01
CA GLY A 223 15.52 16.03 -1.10
C GLY A 223 14.29 15.22 -1.54
N GLY A 224 14.36 13.89 -1.40
CA GLY A 224 13.22 13.01 -1.61
C GLY A 224 12.12 13.20 -0.57
N VAL A 225 12.47 13.37 0.72
CA VAL A 225 11.50 13.67 1.79
C VAL A 225 10.77 14.97 1.50
N VAL A 226 11.50 16.02 1.13
CA VAL A 226 10.88 17.31 0.78
C VAL A 226 9.94 17.14 -0.42
N GLY A 227 10.35 16.38 -1.43
CA GLY A 227 9.51 16.05 -2.57
C GLY A 227 8.24 15.30 -2.17
N ALA A 228 8.35 14.28 -1.30
CA ALA A 228 7.20 13.52 -0.77
C ALA A 228 6.22 14.42 -0.03
N LEU A 229 6.70 15.29 0.86
CA LEU A 229 5.88 16.24 1.62
C LEU A 229 5.13 17.20 0.70
N ILE A 230 5.83 17.80 -0.25
CA ILE A 230 5.22 18.73 -1.22
C ILE A 230 4.19 17.98 -2.08
N GLY A 231 4.55 16.79 -2.59
CA GLY A 231 3.66 15.98 -3.42
C GLY A 231 2.42 15.53 -2.66
N ALA A 232 2.58 15.04 -1.43
CA ALA A 232 1.46 14.66 -0.57
C ALA A 232 0.55 15.86 -0.27
N PHE A 233 1.13 17.01 0.08
CA PHE A 233 0.37 18.24 0.32
C PHE A 233 -0.43 18.65 -0.91
N LEU A 234 0.20 18.72 -2.08
CA LEU A 234 -0.45 19.12 -3.32
C LEU A 234 -1.57 18.15 -3.71
N ILE A 235 -1.31 16.85 -3.67
CA ILE A 235 -2.31 15.87 -4.07
C ILE A 235 -3.49 15.84 -3.11
N LEU A 236 -3.26 15.84 -1.80
CA LEU A 236 -4.33 15.84 -0.80
C LEU A 236 -5.17 17.12 -0.84
N THR A 237 -4.55 18.27 -1.13
CA THR A 237 -5.26 19.54 -1.35
C THR A 237 -6.12 19.46 -2.62
N LEU A 238 -5.55 18.97 -3.72
CA LEU A 238 -6.26 18.79 -4.98
C LEU A 238 -7.46 17.83 -4.83
N LEU A 239 -7.31 16.80 -4.00
CA LEU A 239 -8.35 15.83 -3.70
C LEU A 239 -9.36 16.33 -2.64
N GLY A 240 -9.17 17.54 -2.10
CA GLY A 240 -10.05 18.12 -1.08
C GLY A 240 -10.11 17.33 0.23
N THR A 241 -9.05 16.58 0.57
CA THR A 241 -9.01 15.68 1.74
C THR A 241 -7.81 15.93 2.63
N ILE A 242 -7.25 17.14 2.58
CA ILE A 242 -6.07 17.45 3.37
C ILE A 242 -6.40 17.44 4.87
N SER A 243 -5.68 16.62 5.61
CA SER A 243 -5.55 16.67 7.07
C SER A 243 -4.08 16.51 7.44
N VAL A 244 -3.68 16.99 8.60
CA VAL A 244 -2.30 16.83 9.10
C VAL A 244 -1.98 15.35 9.25
N GLY A 245 -2.93 14.57 9.77
CA GLY A 245 -2.77 13.14 9.95
C GLY A 245 -2.56 12.39 8.64
N LEU A 246 -3.38 12.69 7.63
CA LEU A 246 -3.26 12.05 6.32
C LEU A 246 -1.98 12.49 5.59
N LEU A 247 -1.55 13.75 5.74
CA LEU A 247 -0.28 14.23 5.22
C LEU A 247 0.90 13.47 5.83
N VAL A 248 0.90 13.28 7.15
CA VAL A 248 1.92 12.50 7.86
C VAL A 248 1.88 11.04 7.40
N ALA A 249 0.70 10.43 7.32
CA ALA A 249 0.54 9.05 6.89
C ALA A 249 1.12 8.82 5.48
N VAL A 250 0.79 9.68 4.52
CA VAL A 250 1.23 9.55 3.13
C VAL A 250 2.72 9.84 2.98
N ALA A 251 3.21 10.97 3.52
CA ALA A 251 4.59 11.40 3.29
C ALA A 251 5.60 10.56 4.07
N PHE A 252 5.36 10.32 5.36
CA PHE A 252 6.29 9.59 6.22
C PHE A 252 6.00 8.10 6.26
N GLY A 253 4.72 7.68 6.20
CA GLY A 253 4.36 6.26 6.12
C GLY A 253 4.94 5.59 4.88
N GLY A 254 4.86 6.24 3.71
CA GLY A 254 5.46 5.74 2.48
C GLY A 254 6.97 5.58 2.59
N LEU A 255 7.66 6.63 3.07
CA LEU A 255 9.12 6.60 3.26
C LEU A 255 9.57 5.51 4.24
N LEU A 256 8.91 5.42 5.39
CA LEU A 256 9.29 4.46 6.44
C LEU A 256 8.96 3.02 6.03
N GLY A 257 7.85 2.79 5.32
CA GLY A 257 7.48 1.47 4.80
C GLY A 257 8.54 0.89 3.87
N ASP A 258 9.00 1.70 2.92
CA ASP A 258 10.07 1.35 1.99
C ASP A 258 11.43 1.13 2.72
N LEU A 259 11.74 1.91 3.76
CA LEU A 259 12.94 1.69 4.56
C LEU A 259 12.84 0.40 5.40
N LEU A 260 11.68 0.07 5.93
CA LEU A 260 11.43 -1.20 6.65
C LEU A 260 11.64 -2.39 5.73
N GLU A 261 11.08 -2.36 4.53
CA GLU A 261 11.28 -3.42 3.55
C GLU A 261 12.76 -3.52 3.15
N SER A 262 13.42 -2.38 2.91
CA SER A 262 14.85 -2.33 2.64
C SER A 262 15.67 -2.98 3.75
N MET A 263 15.32 -2.77 5.03
CA MET A 263 15.97 -3.42 6.16
C MET A 263 15.85 -4.94 6.09
N VAL A 264 14.64 -5.46 5.86
CA VAL A 264 14.39 -6.90 5.77
C VAL A 264 15.17 -7.52 4.59
N LYS A 265 15.17 -6.86 3.42
CA LYS A 265 15.94 -7.31 2.25
C LYS A 265 17.46 -7.34 2.49
N ARG A 266 18.00 -6.31 3.16
CA ARG A 266 19.44 -6.29 3.50
C ARG A 266 19.81 -7.38 4.50
N GLN A 267 18.97 -7.65 5.49
CA GLN A 267 19.17 -8.75 6.43
C GLN A 267 19.14 -10.12 5.71
N ALA A 268 18.29 -10.28 4.71
CA ALA A 268 18.24 -11.47 3.88
C ALA A 268 19.34 -11.52 2.78
N GLN A 269 20.18 -10.49 2.67
CA GLN A 269 21.25 -10.34 1.67
C GLN A 269 20.74 -10.34 0.22
N VAL A 270 19.50 -9.88 -0.01
CA VAL A 270 18.90 -9.74 -1.33
C VAL A 270 18.58 -8.28 -1.65
N LYS A 271 18.25 -8.03 -2.92
CA LYS A 271 17.83 -6.70 -3.39
C LYS A 271 16.32 -6.63 -3.58
N ASP A 272 15.72 -7.66 -4.10
CA ASP A 272 14.30 -7.73 -4.42
C ASP A 272 13.65 -8.85 -3.59
N ALA A 273 12.42 -8.64 -3.11
CA ALA A 273 11.71 -9.60 -2.25
C ALA A 273 11.23 -10.84 -3.02
N GLY A 274 11.02 -10.71 -4.32
CA GLY A 274 10.54 -11.77 -5.20
C GLY A 274 10.80 -11.47 -6.67
N ALA A 275 10.33 -12.37 -7.55
CA ALA A 275 10.44 -12.25 -9.02
C ALA A 275 9.09 -12.46 -9.73
N TRP A 276 8.00 -12.22 -9.03
CA TRP A 276 6.63 -12.52 -9.49
C TRP A 276 6.16 -11.58 -10.62
N LEU A 277 6.57 -10.33 -10.54
CA LEU A 277 6.16 -9.30 -11.50
C LEU A 277 7.31 -9.01 -12.47
N PRO A 278 7.15 -9.33 -13.77
CA PRO A 278 8.19 -9.08 -14.76
C PRO A 278 8.64 -7.62 -14.79
N GLY A 279 9.93 -7.37 -14.51
CA GLY A 279 10.53 -6.04 -14.48
C GLY A 279 10.28 -5.24 -13.18
N PHE A 280 9.60 -5.83 -12.17
CA PHE A 280 9.22 -5.11 -10.94
C PHE A 280 9.59 -5.80 -9.63
N GLY A 281 10.15 -7.01 -9.66
CA GLY A 281 10.45 -7.76 -8.43
C GLY A 281 9.24 -8.47 -7.85
N GLY A 282 9.10 -8.49 -6.54
CA GLY A 282 7.98 -9.09 -5.81
C GLY A 282 6.76 -8.16 -5.67
N LEU A 283 5.66 -8.73 -5.21
CA LEU A 283 4.48 -7.98 -4.79
C LEU A 283 4.81 -7.14 -3.54
N LEU A 284 5.59 -7.70 -2.62
CA LEU A 284 6.01 -7.00 -1.40
C LEU A 284 6.77 -5.71 -1.74
N ASP A 285 7.65 -5.74 -2.77
CA ASP A 285 8.36 -4.57 -3.30
C ASP A 285 7.43 -3.47 -3.88
N ARG A 286 6.15 -3.75 -4.04
CA ARG A 286 5.16 -2.81 -4.60
C ARG A 286 4.20 -2.24 -3.59
N ILE A 287 4.01 -2.94 -2.50
CA ILE A 287 3.10 -2.52 -1.43
C ILE A 287 3.84 -2.04 -0.17
N ASP A 288 5.15 -2.08 -0.17
CA ASP A 288 6.02 -1.75 0.97
C ASP A 288 5.69 -0.40 1.61
N SER A 289 5.55 0.64 0.80
CA SER A 289 5.12 1.96 1.26
C SER A 289 3.68 1.93 1.82
N LEU A 290 2.77 1.19 1.17
CA LEU A 290 1.38 1.09 1.58
C LEU A 290 1.21 0.38 2.93
N LEU A 291 2.11 -0.55 3.27
CA LEU A 291 2.04 -1.30 4.54
C LEU A 291 2.12 -0.40 5.78
N LEU A 292 2.65 0.81 5.68
CA LEU A 292 2.62 1.80 6.75
C LEU A 292 1.63 2.93 6.48
N VAL A 293 1.45 3.33 5.23
CA VAL A 293 0.49 4.38 4.88
C VAL A 293 -0.93 4.01 5.28
N LEU A 294 -1.37 2.78 4.99
CA LEU A 294 -2.75 2.35 5.25
C LEU A 294 -3.16 2.41 6.73
N PRO A 295 -2.41 1.79 7.67
CA PRO A 295 -2.76 1.89 9.08
C PRO A 295 -2.61 3.32 9.61
N LEU A 296 -1.61 4.09 9.19
CA LEU A 296 -1.46 5.48 9.60
C LEU A 296 -2.59 6.35 9.06
N ALA A 297 -3.03 6.15 7.82
CA ALA A 297 -4.17 6.85 7.25
C ALA A 297 -5.47 6.56 8.00
N TYR A 298 -5.65 5.33 8.48
CA TYR A 298 -6.81 4.96 9.30
C TYR A 298 -6.76 5.56 10.70
N LEU A 299 -5.58 5.60 11.33
CA LEU A 299 -5.43 6.03 12.73
C LEU A 299 -5.34 7.55 12.87
N LEU A 300 -4.84 8.26 11.87
CA LEU A 300 -4.54 9.69 11.93
C LEU A 300 -5.39 10.53 10.96
N GLY A 301 -6.05 9.89 9.99
CA GLY A 301 -6.81 10.50 8.88
C GLY A 301 -8.29 10.80 9.17
#